data_2c122e4df8da618b6b9bbfd97d2f76eb
#
_entry.id   2c122e4df8da618b6b9bbfd97d2f76eb
#
_cell.length_a   1.000
_cell.length_b   1.000
_cell.length_c   1.000
_cell.angle_alpha   90.00
_cell.angle_beta   90.00
_cell.angle_gamma   90.00
#
_symmetry.space_group_name_H-M   'P 1'
#
loop_
_entity.id
_entity.type
_entity.pdbx_description
1 polymer ?
#
loop_
_entity_poly.entity_id
_entity_poly.type
_entity_poly.pdbx_seq_one_letter_code
_entity_poly.pdbx_strand_id
1 'polypeptide(L)' 'MEEKNGVEVEIFVDKEEVGANEFVQNVMGKAIAGAVSALKGVKEDWKEIEVRVRRK' A
#
# COMPACT_ATOMS: atom_id res chain seq x y z
N MET A 1 0.39 12.41 -16.35
CA MET A 1 0.31 11.93 -16.05
C MET A 1 0.13 11.01 -15.75
N GLU A 2 0.32 10.87 -15.54
CA GLU A 2 0.15 10.12 -15.26
C GLU A 2 0.08 9.19 -14.89
N GLU A 3 0.15 8.95 -14.53
CA GLU A 3 0.14 8.05 -14.16
C GLU A 3 -0.06 7.14 -14.08
N LYS A 4 -0.34 7.25 -14.13
CA LYS A 4 -0.46 6.34 -14.31
C LYS A 4 -0.31 5.02 -13.86
N ASN A 5 0.08 4.57 -13.87
CA ASN A 5 0.31 3.42 -13.13
C ASN A 5 0.39 3.78 -11.72
N GLY A 6 -0.48 4.60 -11.37
CA GLY A 6 -0.50 5.10 -10.04
C GLY A 6 -0.94 4.04 -9.07
N VAL A 7 -0.34 4.07 -7.92
CA VAL A 7 -0.73 3.23 -6.81
C VAL A 7 -1.47 4.12 -5.83
N GLU A 8 -2.65 3.70 -5.45
CA GLU A 8 -3.43 4.43 -4.48
C GLU A 8 -3.23 3.80 -3.11
N VAL A 9 -2.87 4.60 -2.13
CA VAL A 9 -2.62 4.12 -0.78
C VAL A 9 -3.50 4.88 0.18
N GLU A 10 -4.23 4.15 0.99
CA GLU A 10 -5.05 4.72 2.05
C GLU A 10 -4.51 4.27 3.38
N ILE A 11 -4.33 5.22 4.28
CA ILE A 11 -3.78 4.93 5.59
C ILE A 11 -4.80 5.31 6.64
N PHE A 12 -5.12 4.37 7.53
CA PHE A 12 -6.05 4.60 8.63
C PHE A 12 -5.36 4.23 9.93
N VAL A 13 -5.46 5.12 10.90
CA VAL A 13 -4.97 4.86 12.25
C VAL A 13 -6.15 5.02 13.19
N ASP A 14 -6.50 3.94 13.88
CA ASP A 14 -7.67 3.93 14.77
C ASP A 14 -8.91 4.41 14.04
N LYS A 15 -9.05 3.94 12.79
CA LYS A 15 -10.21 4.22 11.94
C LYS A 15 -10.29 5.65 11.45
N GLU A 16 -9.25 6.43 11.70
CA GLU A 16 -9.19 7.79 11.15
C GLU A 16 -8.22 7.83 10.00
N GLU A 17 -8.64 8.44 8.92
CA GLU A 17 -7.79 8.53 7.76
C GLU A 17 -6.66 9.50 7.98
N VAL A 18 -5.45 9.06 7.65
CA VAL A 18 -4.26 9.92 7.73
C VAL A 18 -3.92 10.35 6.33
N GLY A 19 -3.88 11.66 6.12
CA GLY A 19 -3.57 12.17 4.80
C GLY A 19 -2.15 11.81 4.38
N ALA A 20 -2.03 11.49 3.10
CA ALA A 20 -0.73 11.16 2.53
C ALA A 20 -0.66 11.80 1.16
N ASN A 21 0.39 12.58 0.94
CA ASN A 21 0.57 13.18 -0.36
C ASN A 21 1.06 12.15 -1.36
N GLU A 22 1.18 12.57 -2.58
CA GLU A 22 1.53 11.66 -3.66
C GLU A 22 2.89 10.99 -3.44
N PHE A 23 3.84 11.74 -2.92
CA PHE A 23 5.16 11.20 -2.65
C PHE A 23 5.08 10.09 -1.61
N VAL A 24 4.36 10.33 -0.52
CA VAL A 24 4.23 9.35 0.55
C VAL A 24 3.51 8.12 0.04
N GLN A 25 2.47 8.31 -0.75
CA GLN A 25 1.75 7.17 -1.31
C GLN A 25 2.66 6.33 -2.19
N ASN A 26 3.50 6.96 -2.99
CA ASN A 26 4.43 6.22 -3.83
C ASN A 26 5.41 5.42 -3.01
N VAL A 27 5.99 6.05 -2.00
CA VAL A 27 7.00 5.38 -1.17
C VAL A 27 6.37 4.21 -0.42
N MET A 28 5.23 4.45 0.22
CA MET A 28 4.59 3.40 1.01
C MET A 28 4.04 2.29 0.13
N GLY A 29 3.48 2.67 -1.01
CA GLY A 29 2.97 1.67 -1.93
C GLY A 29 4.05 0.74 -2.42
N LYS A 30 5.20 1.30 -2.79
CA LYS A 30 6.31 0.47 -3.25
C LYS A 30 6.88 -0.39 -2.14
N ALA A 31 6.96 0.16 -0.93
CA ALA A 31 7.48 -0.59 0.20
C ALA A 31 6.57 -1.78 0.51
N ILE A 32 5.27 -1.53 0.56
CA ILE A 32 4.31 -2.58 0.88
C ILE A 32 4.26 -3.61 -0.23
N ALA A 33 4.17 -3.16 -1.47
CA ALA A 33 4.13 -4.08 -2.61
C ALA A 33 5.38 -4.92 -2.66
N GLY A 34 6.54 -4.31 -2.40
CA GLY A 34 7.78 -5.06 -2.39
C GLY A 34 7.83 -6.10 -1.30
N ALA A 35 7.39 -5.72 -0.10
CA ALA A 35 7.39 -6.64 1.02
C ALA A 35 6.44 -7.81 0.77
N VAL A 36 5.26 -7.52 0.26
CA VAL A 36 4.26 -8.54 -0.01
C VAL A 36 4.71 -9.46 -1.14
N SER A 37 5.37 -8.91 -2.13
CA SER A 37 5.84 -9.70 -3.26
C SER A 37 6.86 -10.75 -2.86
N ALA A 38 7.54 -10.54 -1.74
CA ALA A 38 8.52 -11.49 -1.25
C ALA A 38 7.89 -12.67 -0.54
N LEU A 39 6.60 -12.61 -0.26
CA LEU A 39 5.92 -13.70 0.45
C LEU A 39 5.54 -14.81 -0.51
N LYS A 40 5.63 -16.04 0.00
CA LYS A 40 5.22 -17.18 -0.79
C LYS A 40 3.74 -17.15 -1.05
N GLY A 41 3.36 -17.55 -2.24
CA GLY A 41 1.95 -17.67 -2.56
C GLY A 41 1.33 -16.39 -3.09
N VAL A 42 2.08 -15.32 -3.12
CA VAL A 42 1.58 -14.06 -3.65
C VAL A 42 1.85 -14.02 -5.15
N LYS A 43 0.81 -13.80 -5.93
CA LYS A 43 0.94 -13.69 -7.37
C LYS A 43 1.15 -12.23 -7.75
N GLU A 44 1.81 -12.04 -8.88
CA GLU A 44 2.15 -10.68 -9.30
C GLU A 44 0.97 -9.93 -9.91
N ASP A 45 -0.09 -10.61 -10.24
CA ASP A 45 -1.23 -9.97 -10.87
C ASP A 45 -2.30 -9.54 -9.88
N TRP A 46 -1.88 -9.29 -8.64
CA TRP A 46 -2.81 -8.83 -7.62
C TRP A 46 -3.39 -7.47 -8.02
N LYS A 47 -4.58 -7.21 -7.52
CA LYS A 47 -5.24 -5.94 -7.78
C LYS A 47 -5.31 -5.05 -6.55
N GLU A 48 -5.32 -5.67 -5.39
CA GLU A 48 -5.46 -4.92 -4.16
C GLU A 48 -4.71 -5.65 -3.05
N ILE A 49 -4.02 -4.86 -2.23
CA ILE A 49 -3.33 -5.40 -1.07
C ILE A 49 -3.91 -4.73 0.17
N GLU A 50 -4.25 -5.54 1.14
CA GLU A 50 -4.73 -5.06 2.43
C GLU A 50 -3.77 -5.47 3.51
N VAL A 51 -3.36 -4.51 4.35
CA VAL A 51 -2.46 -4.79 5.46
C VAL A 51 -3.08 -4.19 6.71
N ARG A 52 -3.17 -5.00 7.76
CA ARG A 52 -3.68 -4.54 9.03
C ARG A 52 -2.66 -4.79 10.12
N VAL A 53 -2.40 -3.76 10.90
CA VAL A 53 -1.45 -3.85 12.00
C VAL A 53 -2.19 -3.45 13.26
N ARG A 54 -2.14 -4.31 14.26
CA ARG A 54 -2.79 -4.05 15.53
C ARG A 54 -1.82 -4.30 16.67
N ARG A 55 -1.90 -3.45 17.66
CA ARG A 55 -1.13 -3.70 18.87
C ARG A 55 -1.85 -4.72 19.71
N LYS A 56 -1.05 -5.55 20.34
CA LYS A 56 -1.59 -6.56 21.25
C LYS A 56 -1.58 -6.04 22.67
#